data_2b874edbb03795f0180ea950f800cc05
#
_entry.id   2b874edbb03795f0180ea950f800cc05
#
_cell.length_a   1.000
_cell.length_b   1.000
_cell.length_c   1.000
_cell.angle_alpha   90.00
_cell.angle_beta   90.00
_cell.angle_gamma   90.00
#
_symmetry.space_group_name_H-M   'P 1'
#
loop_
_entity.id
_entity.type
_entity.pdbx_description
1 polymer ?
#
loop_
_entity_poly.entity_id
_entity_poly.type
_entity_poly.pdbx_seq_one_letter_code
_entity_poly.pdbx_strand_id
1 'polypeptide(L)'
;AESIVSRLGAICVSEDVEFEGEALDLIAHRAEGGMRNALTSLEQLIAFGEGKVTMEVAERLLGSIDTNDLAEIVRAIGTRDVASCFRWTAEYVETGADLAQFVRDLAEHMRNMYVLSLAGADVALEVSEPVRRELASELPLFGPDRLARLLGVLGDLSAELKTSTNPRL
;
A
#
# COMPACT_ATOMS: atom_id res chain seq x y z
N ALA A 1 -17.39 -17.52 -7.49
CA ALA A 1 -17.53 -16.08 -7.64
C ALA A 1 -16.36 -15.57 -8.48
N GLU A 2 -16.66 -14.84 -9.53
CA GLU A 2 -15.66 -14.21 -10.39
C GLU A 2 -14.88 -13.18 -9.57
N SER A 3 -13.56 -13.21 -9.66
CA SER A 3 -12.74 -12.25 -8.93
C SER A 3 -12.93 -10.83 -9.49
N ILE A 4 -12.73 -9.80 -8.65
CA ILE A 4 -12.77 -8.41 -9.10
C ILE A 4 -11.82 -8.20 -10.29
N VAL A 5 -10.61 -8.74 -10.22
CA VAL A 5 -9.60 -8.63 -11.28
C VAL A 5 -10.10 -9.19 -12.60
N SER A 6 -10.71 -10.40 -12.59
CA SER A 6 -11.27 -11.03 -13.81
C SER A 6 -12.34 -10.15 -14.45
N ARG A 7 -13.20 -9.55 -13.64
CA ARG A 7 -14.27 -8.68 -14.13
C ARG A 7 -13.72 -7.37 -14.70
N LEU A 8 -12.76 -6.75 -14.03
CA LEU A 8 -12.08 -5.56 -14.54
C LEU A 8 -11.38 -5.83 -15.88
N GLY A 9 -10.68 -6.96 -15.98
CA GLY A 9 -10.04 -7.40 -17.21
C GLY A 9 -11.03 -7.62 -18.37
N ALA A 10 -12.17 -8.25 -18.09
CA ALA A 10 -13.23 -8.45 -19.09
C ALA A 10 -13.80 -7.11 -19.59
N ILE A 11 -13.96 -6.13 -18.71
CA ILE A 11 -14.41 -4.78 -19.08
C ILE A 11 -13.36 -4.10 -19.97
N CYS A 12 -12.09 -4.11 -19.59
CA CYS A 12 -11.02 -3.54 -20.42
C CYS A 12 -10.98 -4.14 -21.83
N VAL A 13 -11.13 -5.46 -21.94
CA VAL A 13 -11.21 -6.13 -23.24
C VAL A 13 -12.44 -5.70 -24.03
N SER A 14 -13.61 -5.59 -23.39
CA SER A 14 -14.87 -5.20 -24.05
C SER A 14 -14.86 -3.74 -24.53
N GLU A 15 -14.16 -2.87 -23.83
CA GLU A 15 -14.04 -1.44 -24.14
C GLU A 15 -12.79 -1.12 -25.01
N ASP A 16 -12.06 -2.14 -25.45
CA ASP A 16 -10.81 -2.00 -26.23
C ASP A 16 -9.75 -1.14 -25.51
N VAL A 17 -9.63 -1.31 -24.20
CA VAL A 17 -8.69 -0.60 -23.34
C VAL A 17 -7.47 -1.47 -23.08
N GLU A 18 -6.28 -0.98 -23.43
CA GLU A 18 -5.03 -1.61 -23.04
C GLU A 18 -4.82 -1.53 -21.53
N PHE A 19 -4.39 -2.63 -20.93
CA PHE A 19 -4.17 -2.67 -19.48
C PHE A 19 -2.99 -3.54 -19.07
N GLU A 20 -2.36 -3.18 -17.95
CA GLU A 20 -1.39 -4.00 -17.26
C GLU A 20 -2.11 -4.77 -16.15
N GLY A 21 -1.88 -6.08 -16.05
CA GLY A 21 -2.54 -6.93 -15.05
C GLY A 21 -2.28 -6.48 -13.62
N GLU A 22 -1.06 -6.03 -13.33
CA GLU A 22 -0.67 -5.50 -12.02
C GLU A 22 -1.47 -4.25 -11.61
N ALA A 23 -1.87 -3.41 -12.58
CA ALA A 23 -2.73 -2.26 -12.32
C ALA A 23 -4.14 -2.69 -11.88
N LEU A 24 -4.68 -3.75 -12.50
CA LEU A 24 -5.98 -4.30 -12.09
C LEU A 24 -5.92 -4.97 -10.71
N ASP A 25 -4.82 -5.63 -10.39
CA ASP A 25 -4.58 -6.19 -9.06
C ASP A 25 -4.55 -5.08 -8.00
N LEU A 26 -3.88 -3.96 -8.28
CA LEU A 26 -3.84 -2.81 -7.40
C LEU A 26 -5.23 -2.20 -7.18
N ILE A 27 -6.03 -2.05 -8.25
CA ILE A 27 -7.42 -1.58 -8.15
C ILE A 27 -8.24 -2.51 -7.24
N ALA A 28 -8.15 -3.81 -7.46
CA ALA A 28 -8.90 -4.80 -6.69
C ALA A 28 -8.50 -4.79 -5.21
N HIS A 29 -7.21 -4.67 -4.93
CA HIS A 29 -6.69 -4.56 -3.57
C HIS A 29 -7.21 -3.30 -2.87
N ARG A 30 -7.17 -2.15 -3.54
CA ARG A 30 -7.63 -0.86 -3.00
C ARG A 30 -9.16 -0.77 -2.84
N ALA A 31 -9.90 -1.54 -3.62
CA ALA A 31 -11.35 -1.56 -3.54
C ALA A 31 -11.90 -2.30 -2.31
N GLU A 32 -11.02 -2.96 -1.52
CA GLU A 32 -11.38 -3.68 -0.30
C GLU A 32 -12.58 -4.65 -0.50
N GLY A 33 -12.61 -5.33 -1.64
CA GLY A 33 -13.69 -6.25 -2.03
C GLY A 33 -14.96 -5.59 -2.60
N GLY A 34 -14.98 -4.26 -2.69
CA GLY A 34 -16.11 -3.50 -3.23
C GLY A 34 -16.06 -3.34 -4.75
N MET A 35 -16.89 -4.09 -5.51
CA MET A 35 -16.93 -4.00 -6.97
C MET A 35 -17.24 -2.59 -7.48
N ARG A 36 -18.13 -1.86 -6.81
CA ARG A 36 -18.45 -0.47 -7.18
C ARG A 36 -17.22 0.44 -7.09
N ASN A 37 -16.45 0.32 -6.02
CA ASN A 37 -15.24 1.11 -5.82
C ASN A 37 -14.18 0.75 -6.88
N ALA A 38 -14.04 -0.54 -7.19
CA ALA A 38 -13.13 -1.00 -8.24
C ALA A 38 -13.49 -0.44 -9.61
N LEU A 39 -14.78 -0.44 -9.97
CA LEU A 39 -15.25 0.12 -11.24
C LEU A 39 -15.01 1.63 -11.33
N THR A 40 -15.31 2.37 -10.27
CA THR A 40 -15.04 3.82 -10.21
C THR A 40 -13.56 4.11 -10.39
N SER A 41 -12.69 3.36 -9.73
CA SER A 41 -11.24 3.49 -9.88
C SER A 41 -10.79 3.16 -11.30
N LEU A 42 -11.32 2.11 -11.91
CA LEU A 42 -11.01 1.75 -13.29
C LEU A 42 -11.39 2.85 -14.28
N GLU A 43 -12.59 3.41 -14.17
CA GLU A 43 -13.06 4.52 -14.99
C GLU A 43 -12.14 5.75 -14.89
N GLN A 44 -11.72 6.10 -13.67
CA GLN A 44 -10.77 7.18 -13.44
C GLN A 44 -9.41 6.91 -14.09
N LEU A 45 -8.90 5.67 -13.97
CA LEU A 45 -7.64 5.28 -14.58
C LEU A 45 -7.69 5.32 -16.12
N ILE A 46 -8.78 4.87 -16.71
CA ILE A 46 -8.97 4.93 -18.17
C ILE A 46 -8.99 6.38 -18.64
N ALA A 47 -9.73 7.23 -17.95
CA ALA A 47 -9.83 8.66 -18.30
C ALA A 47 -8.48 9.38 -18.15
N PHE A 48 -7.75 9.13 -17.10
CA PHE A 48 -6.47 9.77 -16.80
C PHE A 48 -5.31 9.22 -17.66
N GLY A 49 -5.35 7.93 -17.97
CA GLY A 49 -4.36 7.23 -18.79
C GLY A 49 -4.59 7.31 -20.27
N GLU A 50 -5.51 8.19 -20.74
CA GLU A 50 -5.83 8.36 -22.16
C GLU A 50 -6.21 7.05 -22.87
N GLY A 51 -7.00 6.21 -22.20
CA GLY A 51 -7.47 4.92 -22.72
C GLY A 51 -6.53 3.75 -22.43
N LYS A 52 -5.54 3.95 -21.55
CA LYS A 52 -4.64 2.89 -21.06
C LYS A 52 -4.64 2.82 -19.55
N VAL A 53 -4.65 1.61 -19.02
CA VAL A 53 -4.56 1.33 -17.57
C VAL A 53 -3.17 0.80 -17.28
N THR A 54 -2.25 1.67 -16.91
CA THR A 54 -0.86 1.33 -16.58
C THR A 54 -0.63 1.34 -15.07
N MET A 55 0.36 0.61 -14.61
CA MET A 55 0.74 0.60 -13.20
C MET A 55 1.17 1.99 -12.72
N GLU A 56 1.90 2.74 -13.55
CA GLU A 56 2.32 4.12 -13.25
C GLU A 56 1.13 5.03 -12.94
N VAL A 57 0.08 4.99 -13.78
CA VAL A 57 -1.13 5.78 -13.60
C VAL A 57 -1.91 5.28 -12.38
N ALA A 58 -1.99 3.97 -12.20
CA ALA A 58 -2.66 3.36 -11.05
C ALA A 58 -2.01 3.78 -9.72
N GLU A 59 -0.71 3.73 -9.61
CA GLU A 59 0.04 4.18 -8.42
C GLU A 59 -0.20 5.67 -8.13
N ARG A 60 -0.15 6.50 -9.16
CA ARG A 60 -0.37 7.94 -9.03
C ARG A 60 -1.77 8.31 -8.56
N LEU A 61 -2.80 7.67 -9.10
CA LEU A 61 -4.20 8.00 -8.78
C LEU A 61 -4.74 7.32 -7.53
N LEU A 62 -4.33 6.08 -7.28
CA LEU A 62 -4.80 5.32 -6.13
C LEU A 62 -3.99 5.61 -4.86
N GLY A 63 -2.98 6.47 -4.96
CA GLY A 63 -2.19 6.92 -3.82
C GLY A 63 -1.44 5.79 -3.12
N SER A 64 -1.10 4.71 -3.85
CA SER A 64 -0.20 3.72 -3.29
C SER A 64 1.18 4.34 -3.10
N ILE A 65 1.73 4.13 -1.92
CA ILE A 65 3.12 4.47 -1.67
C ILE A 65 4.01 3.57 -2.54
N ASP A 66 4.99 4.17 -3.21
CA ASP A 66 6.02 3.41 -3.93
C ASP A 66 6.73 2.47 -2.94
N THR A 67 7.03 1.26 -3.39
CA THR A 67 7.75 0.27 -2.59
C THR A 67 9.09 0.81 -2.06
N ASN A 68 9.78 1.65 -2.84
CA ASN A 68 11.02 2.30 -2.42
C ASN A 68 10.79 3.32 -1.31
N ASP A 69 9.74 4.14 -1.43
CA ASP A 69 9.37 5.13 -0.42
C ASP A 69 8.98 4.45 0.89
N LEU A 70 8.24 3.33 0.79
CA LEU A 70 7.88 2.53 1.96
C LEU A 70 9.13 1.91 2.63
N ALA A 71 10.06 1.39 1.85
CA ALA A 71 11.32 0.85 2.36
C ALA A 71 12.15 1.94 3.07
N GLU A 72 12.17 3.14 2.53
CA GLU A 72 12.91 4.27 3.13
C GLU A 72 12.37 4.63 4.51
N ILE A 73 11.06 4.84 4.64
CA ILE A 73 10.45 5.17 5.95
C ILE A 73 10.56 4.02 6.95
N VAL A 74 10.39 2.77 6.50
CA VAL A 74 10.53 1.58 7.37
C VAL A 74 11.95 1.49 7.92
N ARG A 75 12.98 1.71 7.11
CA ARG A 75 14.37 1.73 7.57
C ARG A 75 14.66 2.87 8.54
N ALA A 76 14.13 4.06 8.28
CA ALA A 76 14.26 5.19 9.20
C ALA A 76 13.63 4.88 10.56
N ILE A 77 12.45 4.26 10.60
CA ILE A 77 11.80 3.80 11.83
C ILE A 77 12.65 2.71 12.50
N GLY A 78 13.12 1.74 11.73
CA GLY A 78 13.94 0.62 12.21
C GLY A 78 15.23 1.06 12.88
N THR A 79 15.94 1.99 12.28
CA THR A 79 17.20 2.57 12.80
C THR A 79 16.97 3.65 13.85
N ARG A 80 15.72 3.99 14.17
CA ARG A 80 15.34 5.07 15.12
C ARG A 80 15.87 6.44 14.71
N ASP A 81 15.99 6.67 13.43
CA ASP A 81 16.35 7.98 12.88
C ASP A 81 15.13 8.91 12.84
N VAL A 82 14.85 9.52 13.98
CA VAL A 82 13.68 10.38 14.18
C VAL A 82 13.69 11.56 13.22
N ALA A 83 14.85 12.17 13.00
CA ALA A 83 14.98 13.31 12.10
C ALA A 83 14.60 12.95 10.66
N SER A 84 15.05 11.79 10.16
CA SER A 84 14.67 11.29 8.85
C SER A 84 13.19 10.94 8.76
N CYS A 85 12.60 10.37 9.80
CA CYS A 85 11.16 10.10 9.83
C CYS A 85 10.34 11.39 9.67
N PHE A 86 10.66 12.44 10.42
CA PHE A 86 9.96 13.72 10.33
C PHE A 86 10.14 14.37 8.96
N ARG A 87 11.35 14.38 8.43
CA ARG A 87 11.64 14.94 7.10
C ARG A 87 10.87 14.21 6.01
N TRP A 88 10.95 12.88 6.01
CA TRP A 88 10.24 12.04 5.04
C TRP A 88 8.73 12.28 5.09
N THR A 89 8.15 12.32 6.30
CA THR A 89 6.71 12.55 6.47
C THR A 89 6.30 13.94 5.97
N ALA A 90 7.08 14.98 6.26
CA ALA A 90 6.80 16.33 5.78
C ALA A 90 6.80 16.39 4.24
N GLU A 91 7.82 15.82 3.60
CA GLU A 91 7.92 15.76 2.14
C GLU A 91 6.74 14.96 1.53
N TYR A 92 6.38 13.84 2.14
CA TYR A 92 5.27 13.01 1.68
C TYR A 92 3.92 13.74 1.76
N VAL A 93 3.68 14.49 2.83
CA VAL A 93 2.47 15.32 2.99
C VAL A 93 2.39 16.40 1.91
N GLU A 94 3.52 17.02 1.55
CA GLU A 94 3.58 18.04 0.51
C GLU A 94 3.20 17.50 -0.88
N THR A 95 3.35 16.20 -1.13
CA THR A 95 2.89 15.59 -2.39
C THR A 95 1.37 15.55 -2.53
N GLY A 96 0.62 15.83 -1.47
CA GLY A 96 -0.84 15.72 -1.44
C GLY A 96 -1.34 14.27 -1.30
N ALA A 97 -0.45 13.33 -0.94
CA ALA A 97 -0.78 11.93 -0.76
C ALA A 97 -1.77 11.71 0.40
N ASP A 98 -2.55 10.63 0.30
CA ASP A 98 -3.51 10.23 1.33
C ASP A 98 -2.78 9.61 2.53
N LEU A 99 -2.73 10.34 3.63
CA LEU A 99 -2.10 9.88 4.87
C LEU A 99 -2.78 8.65 5.47
N ALA A 100 -4.09 8.54 5.36
CA ALA A 100 -4.82 7.38 5.87
C ALA A 100 -4.44 6.12 5.08
N GLN A 101 -4.28 6.24 3.78
CA GLN A 101 -3.80 5.16 2.92
C GLN A 101 -2.34 4.79 3.24
N PHE A 102 -1.49 5.78 3.42
CA PHE A 102 -0.10 5.57 3.84
C PHE A 102 -0.01 4.77 5.14
N VAL A 103 -0.78 5.15 6.15
CA VAL A 103 -0.79 4.43 7.45
C VAL A 103 -1.28 2.99 7.29
N ARG A 104 -2.28 2.74 6.44
CA ARG A 104 -2.74 1.38 6.13
C ARG A 104 -1.66 0.55 5.45
N ASP A 105 -0.97 1.11 4.47
CA ASP A 105 0.12 0.42 3.75
C ASP A 105 1.29 0.11 4.67
N LEU A 106 1.66 1.06 5.53
CA LEU A 106 2.69 0.86 6.53
C LEU A 106 2.31 -0.21 7.56
N ALA A 107 1.06 -0.21 8.02
CA ALA A 107 0.55 -1.21 8.95
C ALA A 107 0.54 -2.61 8.34
N GLU A 108 0.14 -2.75 7.08
CA GLU A 108 0.19 -4.03 6.35
C GLU A 108 1.62 -4.53 6.21
N HIS A 109 2.56 -3.66 5.85
CA HIS A 109 3.97 -4.00 5.75
C HIS A 109 4.55 -4.48 7.10
N MET A 110 4.29 -3.74 8.17
CA MET A 110 4.71 -4.11 9.53
C MET A 110 4.06 -5.41 10.01
N ARG A 111 2.79 -5.66 9.66
CA ARG A 111 2.11 -6.91 9.95
C ARG A 111 2.78 -8.09 9.24
N ASN A 112 3.12 -7.93 7.98
CA ASN A 112 3.80 -8.97 7.21
C ASN A 112 5.20 -9.26 7.80
N MET A 113 5.93 -8.23 8.22
CA MET A 113 7.19 -8.39 8.96
C MET A 113 6.98 -9.16 10.27
N TYR A 114 5.94 -8.83 11.03
CA TYR A 114 5.62 -9.49 12.28
C TYR A 114 5.30 -10.98 12.08
N VAL A 115 4.46 -11.30 11.11
CA VAL A 115 4.14 -12.69 10.74
C VAL A 115 5.41 -13.46 10.33
N LEU A 116 6.25 -12.85 9.50
CA LEU A 116 7.50 -13.44 9.06
C LEU A 116 8.46 -13.68 10.24
N SER A 117 8.50 -12.78 11.21
CA SER A 117 9.35 -12.90 12.41
C SER A 117 8.92 -14.04 13.33
N LEU A 118 7.62 -14.35 13.39
CA LEU A 118 7.07 -15.40 14.25
C LEU A 118 7.03 -16.77 13.58
N ALA A 119 6.67 -16.81 12.30
CA ALA A 119 6.40 -18.06 11.58
C ALA A 119 7.57 -18.53 10.70
N GLY A 120 8.60 -17.70 10.52
CA GLY A 120 9.76 -18.01 9.72
C GLY A 120 9.60 -17.76 8.22
N ALA A 121 10.68 -17.98 7.47
CA ALA A 121 10.77 -17.64 6.05
C ALA A 121 9.80 -18.42 5.15
N ASP A 122 9.34 -19.58 5.59
CA ASP A 122 8.48 -20.48 4.80
C ASP A 122 6.99 -20.16 4.94
N VAL A 123 6.63 -19.16 5.75
CA VAL A 123 5.23 -18.77 5.92
C VAL A 123 4.63 -18.27 4.60
N ALA A 124 3.43 -18.71 4.31
CA ALA A 124 2.68 -18.21 3.17
C ALA A 124 2.24 -16.75 3.41
N LEU A 125 2.90 -15.83 2.75
CA LEU A 125 2.50 -14.43 2.65
C LEU A 125 2.04 -14.14 1.22
N GLU A 126 0.95 -13.43 1.08
CA GLU A 126 0.43 -12.96 -0.23
C GLU A 126 1.21 -11.72 -0.70
N VAL A 127 2.52 -11.88 -0.88
CA VAL A 127 3.42 -10.83 -1.35
C VAL A 127 4.35 -11.38 -2.43
N SER A 128 4.81 -10.51 -3.31
CA SER A 128 5.79 -10.87 -4.33
C SER A 128 7.14 -11.25 -3.72
N GLU A 129 7.92 -12.01 -4.46
CA GLU A 129 9.26 -12.42 -3.99
C GLU A 129 10.22 -11.24 -3.71
N PRO A 130 10.23 -10.15 -4.49
CA PRO A 130 11.01 -8.95 -4.13
C PRO A 130 10.57 -8.33 -2.81
N VAL A 131 9.26 -8.25 -2.56
CA VAL A 131 8.72 -7.72 -1.28
C VAL A 131 9.09 -8.62 -0.12
N ARG A 132 9.00 -9.94 -0.29
CA ARG A 132 9.44 -10.90 0.74
C ARG A 132 10.91 -10.73 1.12
N ARG A 133 11.79 -10.53 0.13
CA ARG A 133 13.21 -10.28 0.38
C ARG A 133 13.43 -8.96 1.12
N GLU A 134 12.69 -7.91 0.78
CA GLU A 134 12.75 -6.64 1.48
C GLU A 134 12.31 -6.79 2.95
N LEU A 135 11.18 -7.44 3.22
CA LEU A 135 10.71 -7.75 4.57
C LEU A 135 11.78 -8.50 5.39
N ALA A 136 12.40 -9.52 4.79
CA ALA A 136 13.45 -10.28 5.46
C ALA A 136 14.68 -9.43 5.77
N SER A 137 15.05 -8.49 4.88
CA SER A 137 16.19 -7.58 5.08
C SER A 137 15.95 -6.55 6.19
N GLU A 138 14.70 -6.20 6.45
CA GLU A 138 14.31 -5.21 7.45
C GLU A 138 14.13 -5.81 8.85
N LEU A 139 13.83 -7.11 8.95
CA LEU A 139 13.59 -7.79 10.23
C LEU A 139 14.68 -7.58 11.29
N PRO A 140 15.98 -7.58 10.97
CA PRO A 140 17.04 -7.34 11.96
C PRO A 140 16.97 -5.93 12.62
N LEU A 141 16.30 -4.99 12.00
CA LEU A 141 16.11 -3.63 12.52
C LEU A 141 15.03 -3.55 13.60
N PHE A 142 14.17 -4.58 13.66
CA PHE A 142 13.04 -4.67 14.58
C PHE A 142 13.10 -5.97 15.35
N GLY A 143 12.60 -5.98 16.57
CA GLY A 143 12.28 -7.23 17.29
C GLY A 143 10.78 -7.51 17.22
N PRO A 144 10.31 -8.76 17.48
CA PRO A 144 8.89 -9.08 17.51
C PRO A 144 8.07 -8.18 18.45
N ASP A 145 8.60 -7.89 19.64
CA ASP A 145 7.95 -7.04 20.63
C ASP A 145 7.80 -5.59 20.15
N ARG A 146 8.81 -5.10 19.44
CA ARG A 146 8.77 -3.75 18.85
C ARG A 146 7.77 -3.66 17.72
N LEU A 147 7.73 -4.67 16.83
CA LEU A 147 6.73 -4.76 15.76
C LEU A 147 5.31 -4.81 16.31
N ALA A 148 5.06 -5.61 17.35
CA ALA A 148 3.76 -5.67 18.00
C ALA A 148 3.32 -4.31 18.56
N ARG A 149 4.23 -3.57 19.21
CA ARG A 149 3.95 -2.22 19.73
C ARG A 149 3.69 -1.20 18.61
N LEU A 150 4.48 -1.25 17.54
CA LEU A 150 4.29 -0.37 16.38
C LEU A 150 2.94 -0.63 15.69
N LEU A 151 2.53 -1.90 15.57
CA LEU A 151 1.21 -2.26 15.04
C LEU A 151 0.07 -1.67 15.90
N GLY A 152 0.20 -1.69 17.22
CA GLY A 152 -0.76 -1.03 18.13
C GLY A 152 -0.85 0.47 17.88
N VAL A 153 0.29 1.15 17.76
CA VAL A 153 0.35 2.60 17.48
C VAL A 153 -0.26 2.92 16.11
N LEU A 154 0.04 2.14 15.07
CA LEU A 154 -0.51 2.35 13.73
C LEU A 154 -2.02 2.08 13.69
N GLY A 155 -2.52 1.11 14.46
CA GLY A 155 -3.95 0.85 14.62
C GLY A 155 -4.69 2.04 15.24
N ASP A 156 -4.17 2.60 16.32
CA ASP A 156 -4.71 3.79 16.98
C ASP A 156 -4.68 5.01 16.05
N LEU A 157 -3.56 5.24 15.38
CA LEU A 157 -3.40 6.33 14.41
C LEU A 157 -4.38 6.20 13.23
N SER A 158 -4.59 4.98 12.72
CA SER A 158 -5.56 4.71 11.66
C SER A 158 -7.00 5.05 12.08
N ALA A 159 -7.35 4.77 13.33
CA ALA A 159 -8.65 5.12 13.90
C ALA A 159 -8.81 6.64 14.02
N GLU A 160 -7.80 7.34 14.51
CA GLU A 160 -7.79 8.80 14.64
C GLU A 160 -7.93 9.50 13.29
N LEU A 161 -7.20 9.03 12.25
CA LEU A 161 -7.27 9.59 10.91
C LEU A 161 -8.65 9.44 10.25
N LYS A 162 -9.40 8.37 10.57
CA LYS A 162 -10.77 8.18 10.10
C LYS A 162 -11.76 9.18 10.71
N THR A 163 -11.51 9.65 11.91
CA THR A 163 -12.39 10.56 12.66
C THR A 163 -11.97 12.03 12.55
N SER A 164 -10.74 12.29 12.12
CA SER A 164 -10.22 13.64 11.96
C SER A 164 -10.76 14.32 10.70
N THR A 165 -11.29 15.52 10.87
CA THR A 165 -11.70 16.39 9.77
C THR A 165 -10.54 17.13 9.12
N ASN A 166 -9.34 17.07 9.73
CA ASN A 166 -8.12 17.69 9.20
C ASN A 166 -6.92 16.73 9.34
N PRO A 167 -6.62 15.92 8.32
CA PRO A 167 -5.54 14.93 8.37
C PRO A 167 -4.11 15.52 8.33
N ARG A 168 -3.95 16.82 8.54
CA ARG A 168 -2.66 17.53 8.53
C ARG A 168 -2.08 17.82 9.92
N LEU A 169 -2.63 17.19 10.94
CA LEU A 169 -2.10 17.28 12.30
C LEU A 169 -1.16 16.12 12.64
#